data_962d0759cad6505e01f0b669ce666897
#
_entry.id   962d0759cad6505e01f0b669ce666897
#
_cell.length_a   1.000
_cell.length_b   1.000
_cell.length_c   1.000
_cell.angle_alpha   90.00
_cell.angle_beta   90.00
_cell.angle_gamma   90.00
#
_symmetry.space_group_name_H-M   'P 1'
#
loop_
_entity.id
_entity.type
_entity.pdbx_description
1 polymer ?
#
loop_
_entity_poly.entity_id
_entity_poly.type
_entity_poly.pdbx_seq_one_letter_code
_entity_poly.pdbx_strand_id
1 'polypeptide(L)'
;MSEYYMFHKPRGCITARCDARQKTVMDYFPNDKREILFPVGRLDKDTEGFLIITDDGRLCFDLMNPQNEVPKTYFFWAQGILTEDKIRELESGVNIYKNRGAETAPAKITVESIGLLREIKNLLVGNDIKISNRRGALPVVSGYITITEGKKHQVKRMLGYAGCKVVYLKRISIGGVLLDENLHPGEYRTLKSCELDKLNKNIIN
;
A
#
# COMPACT_ATOMS: atom_id res chain seq x y z
N MET A 1 -19.27 -19.41 -9.08
CA MET A 1 -17.79 -19.45 -9.03
C MET A 1 -17.35 -18.07 -8.57
N SER A 2 -16.48 -17.98 -7.54
CA SER A 2 -16.05 -16.67 -7.03
C SER A 2 -15.17 -15.92 -8.04
N GLU A 3 -15.28 -14.59 -8.01
CA GLU A 3 -14.53 -13.69 -8.88
C GLU A 3 -13.36 -13.06 -8.13
N TYR A 4 -12.23 -12.94 -8.78
CA TYR A 4 -11.00 -12.40 -8.19
C TYR A 4 -10.34 -11.42 -9.15
N TYR A 5 -10.20 -10.17 -8.74
CA TYR A 5 -9.60 -9.13 -9.56
C TYR A 5 -8.37 -8.51 -8.90
N MET A 6 -7.33 -8.34 -9.69
CA MET A 6 -6.25 -7.42 -9.41
C MET A 6 -6.68 -6.03 -9.85
N PHE A 7 -6.76 -5.09 -8.94
CA PHE A 7 -7.10 -3.70 -9.22
C PHE A 7 -5.92 -2.78 -8.89
N HIS A 8 -5.53 -1.97 -9.84
CA HIS A 8 -4.57 -0.89 -9.60
C HIS A 8 -5.33 0.33 -9.07
N LYS A 9 -5.50 0.38 -7.75
CA LYS A 9 -6.19 1.49 -7.11
C LYS A 9 -5.45 2.80 -7.40
N PRO A 10 -6.09 3.81 -8.00
CA PRO A 10 -5.49 5.13 -8.17
C PRO A 10 -5.54 5.91 -6.85
N ARG A 11 -4.76 6.97 -6.78
CA ARG A 11 -4.90 7.98 -5.72
C ARG A 11 -6.21 8.74 -5.89
N GLY A 12 -6.69 9.32 -4.79
CA GLY A 12 -7.89 10.17 -4.79
C GLY A 12 -9.20 9.46 -4.53
N CYS A 13 -9.29 8.13 -4.66
CA CYS A 13 -10.48 7.36 -4.28
C CYS A 13 -10.29 6.63 -2.95
N ILE A 14 -11.37 6.45 -2.21
CA ILE A 14 -11.35 5.72 -0.93
C ILE A 14 -11.61 4.22 -1.14
N THR A 15 -11.08 3.40 -0.25
CA THR A 15 -11.38 1.96 -0.23
C THR A 15 -12.66 1.73 0.59
N ALA A 16 -13.78 1.80 -0.09
CA ALA A 16 -15.12 1.54 0.43
C ALA A 16 -16.00 0.91 -0.65
N ARG A 17 -17.09 0.25 -0.25
CA ARG A 17 -18.09 -0.28 -1.20
C ARG A 17 -18.92 0.84 -1.80
N CYS A 18 -19.33 1.81 -1.00
CA CYS A 18 -20.06 3.00 -1.42
C CYS A 18 -19.70 4.18 -0.50
N ASP A 19 -19.87 5.38 -1.00
CA ASP A 19 -19.80 6.64 -0.23
C ASP A 19 -20.61 7.71 -0.94
N ALA A 20 -21.35 8.53 -0.18
CA ALA A 20 -22.22 9.56 -0.74
C ALA A 20 -21.48 10.79 -1.27
N ARG A 21 -20.20 10.99 -0.89
CA ARG A 21 -19.45 12.23 -1.16
C ARG A 21 -18.12 12.00 -1.88
N GLN A 22 -17.59 10.79 -1.83
CA GLN A 22 -16.25 10.50 -2.34
C GLN A 22 -16.28 9.32 -3.29
N LYS A 23 -15.50 9.44 -4.38
CA LYS A 23 -15.30 8.31 -5.29
C LYS A 23 -14.66 7.14 -4.54
N THR A 24 -15.24 5.95 -4.72
CA THR A 24 -14.78 4.71 -4.10
C THR A 24 -14.04 3.84 -5.10
N VAL A 25 -13.37 2.79 -4.62
CA VAL A 25 -12.74 1.78 -5.47
C VAL A 25 -13.79 1.01 -6.30
N MET A 26 -15.02 0.88 -5.80
CA MET A 26 -16.08 0.16 -6.51
C MET A 26 -16.66 0.96 -7.69
N ASP A 27 -16.45 2.29 -7.74
CA ASP A 27 -16.89 3.12 -8.87
C ASP A 27 -16.11 2.86 -10.17
N TYR A 28 -15.07 2.03 -10.12
CA TYR A 28 -14.33 1.55 -11.27
C TYR A 28 -14.86 0.23 -11.84
N PHE A 29 -15.87 -0.38 -11.18
CA PHE A 29 -16.49 -1.63 -11.60
C PHE A 29 -17.90 -1.40 -12.13
N PRO A 30 -18.43 -2.25 -13.03
CA PRO A 30 -19.82 -2.20 -13.50
C PRO A 30 -20.82 -2.33 -12.33
N ASN A 31 -22.02 -1.77 -12.51
CA ASN A 31 -23.03 -1.69 -11.43
C ASN A 31 -23.44 -3.07 -10.90
N ASP A 32 -23.64 -4.04 -11.79
CA ASP A 32 -23.99 -5.43 -11.45
C ASP A 32 -22.94 -6.08 -10.55
N LYS A 33 -21.66 -5.73 -10.74
CA LYS A 33 -20.55 -6.25 -9.92
C LYS A 33 -20.41 -5.53 -8.58
N ARG A 34 -20.78 -4.25 -8.48
CA ARG A 34 -20.68 -3.47 -7.23
C ARG A 34 -21.52 -4.02 -6.09
N GLU A 35 -22.61 -4.73 -6.41
CA GLU A 35 -23.52 -5.29 -5.40
C GLU A 35 -22.92 -6.50 -4.70
N ILE A 36 -22.07 -7.26 -5.38
CA ILE A 36 -21.52 -8.53 -4.88
C ILE A 36 -20.05 -8.40 -4.48
N LEU A 37 -19.25 -7.63 -5.22
CA LEU A 37 -17.82 -7.49 -4.99
C LEU A 37 -17.49 -6.53 -3.84
N PHE A 38 -16.34 -6.76 -3.21
CA PHE A 38 -15.78 -5.90 -2.17
C PHE A 38 -14.24 -5.92 -2.19
N PRO A 39 -13.60 -4.87 -1.66
CA PRO A 39 -12.14 -4.82 -1.57
C PRO A 39 -11.62 -5.68 -0.42
N VAL A 40 -10.52 -6.39 -0.67
CA VAL A 40 -9.75 -7.13 0.33
C VAL A 40 -8.80 -6.19 1.06
N GLY A 41 -9.17 -5.85 2.28
CA GLY A 41 -8.45 -4.85 3.05
C GLY A 41 -8.62 -3.44 2.49
N ARG A 42 -7.72 -2.54 2.90
CA ARG A 42 -7.84 -1.12 2.57
C ARG A 42 -6.49 -0.51 2.20
N LEU A 43 -6.53 0.45 1.28
CA LEU A 43 -5.49 1.44 1.04
C LEU A 43 -6.05 2.83 1.36
N ASP A 44 -5.19 3.71 1.86
CA ASP A 44 -5.57 5.10 2.12
C ASP A 44 -5.97 5.81 0.82
N LYS A 45 -6.72 6.92 0.93
CA LYS A 45 -7.16 7.71 -0.22
C LYS A 45 -5.99 8.16 -1.12
N ASP A 46 -4.89 8.53 -0.51
CA ASP A 46 -3.67 9.01 -1.16
C ASP A 46 -2.62 7.91 -1.42
N THR A 47 -2.94 6.64 -1.13
CA THR A 47 -2.11 5.48 -1.45
C THR A 47 -2.61 4.82 -2.74
N GLU A 48 -1.68 4.47 -3.60
CA GLU A 48 -1.89 3.83 -4.90
C GLU A 48 -1.54 2.34 -4.84
N GLY A 49 -1.94 1.58 -5.86
CA GLY A 49 -1.38 0.29 -6.15
C GLY A 49 -2.31 -0.89 -5.94
N PHE A 50 -1.74 -2.05 -5.71
CA PHE A 50 -2.42 -3.34 -5.73
C PHE A 50 -3.50 -3.46 -4.64
N LEU A 51 -4.72 -3.65 -5.08
CA LEU A 51 -5.86 -3.99 -4.25
C LEU A 51 -6.58 -5.19 -4.88
N ILE A 52 -6.93 -6.20 -4.08
CA ILE A 52 -7.74 -7.32 -4.55
C ILE A 52 -9.21 -6.93 -4.37
N ILE A 53 -10.04 -7.23 -5.38
CA ILE A 53 -11.49 -7.08 -5.34
C ILE A 53 -12.10 -8.45 -5.61
N THR A 54 -13.02 -8.90 -4.79
CA THR A 54 -13.60 -10.26 -4.85
C THR A 54 -14.97 -10.32 -4.19
N ASP A 55 -15.69 -11.41 -4.40
CA ASP A 55 -16.87 -11.84 -3.65
C ASP A 55 -16.57 -12.94 -2.62
N ASP A 56 -15.29 -13.36 -2.50
CA ASP A 56 -14.85 -14.41 -1.59
C ASP A 56 -14.49 -13.85 -0.21
N GLY A 57 -15.43 -13.96 0.73
CA GLY A 57 -15.23 -13.51 2.11
C GLY A 57 -14.17 -14.30 2.87
N ARG A 58 -13.95 -15.59 2.51
CA ARG A 58 -12.95 -16.43 3.16
C ARG A 58 -11.55 -15.97 2.78
N LEU A 59 -11.27 -15.83 1.49
CA LEU A 59 -9.99 -15.28 1.01
C LEU A 59 -9.70 -13.92 1.64
N CYS A 60 -10.73 -13.05 1.73
CA CYS A 60 -10.59 -11.75 2.37
C CYS A 60 -10.18 -11.87 3.85
N PHE A 61 -10.86 -12.71 4.61
CA PHE A 61 -10.56 -12.95 6.01
C PHE A 61 -9.13 -13.47 6.17
N ASP A 62 -8.76 -14.48 5.41
CA ASP A 62 -7.47 -15.15 5.51
C ASP A 62 -6.30 -14.21 5.14
N LEU A 63 -6.43 -13.41 4.09
CA LEU A 63 -5.41 -12.43 3.67
C LEU A 63 -5.28 -11.25 4.65
N MET A 64 -6.34 -10.93 5.39
CA MET A 64 -6.35 -9.79 6.33
C MET A 64 -6.08 -10.20 7.77
N ASN A 65 -6.17 -11.49 8.11
CA ASN A 65 -5.87 -11.98 9.44
C ASN A 65 -4.37 -11.77 9.75
N PRO A 66 -4.03 -11.00 10.81
CA PRO A 66 -2.62 -10.77 11.17
C PRO A 66 -1.85 -12.05 11.51
N GLN A 67 -2.54 -13.11 11.97
CA GLN A 67 -1.91 -14.39 12.31
C GLN A 67 -1.34 -15.12 11.07
N ASN A 68 -1.86 -14.84 9.89
CA ASN A 68 -1.35 -15.46 8.64
C ASN A 68 -0.14 -14.71 8.09
N GLU A 69 0.26 -13.60 8.68
CA GLU A 69 1.46 -12.82 8.36
C GLU A 69 1.67 -12.56 6.86
N VAL A 70 0.57 -12.47 6.10
CA VAL A 70 0.62 -12.28 4.64
C VAL A 70 1.40 -11.02 4.29
N PRO A 71 2.55 -11.11 3.60
CA PRO A 71 3.40 -9.97 3.33
C PRO A 71 2.75 -9.00 2.35
N LYS A 72 2.91 -7.72 2.61
CA LYS A 72 2.45 -6.61 1.78
C LYS A 72 3.62 -5.68 1.54
N THR A 73 4.08 -5.56 0.31
CA THR A 73 5.23 -4.72 -0.05
C THR A 73 4.76 -3.41 -0.66
N TYR A 74 5.33 -2.33 -0.17
CA TYR A 74 5.06 -0.98 -0.63
C TYR A 74 6.34 -0.33 -1.15
N PHE A 75 6.26 0.30 -2.32
CA PHE A 75 7.22 1.28 -2.76
C PHE A 75 6.87 2.64 -2.16
N PHE A 76 7.87 3.37 -1.69
CA PHE A 76 7.67 4.68 -1.09
C PHE A 76 8.67 5.73 -1.59
N TRP A 77 8.21 6.98 -1.60
CA TRP A 77 9.04 8.18 -1.54
C TRP A 77 8.75 8.89 -0.23
N ALA A 78 9.80 9.21 0.53
CA ALA A 78 9.67 9.91 1.80
C ALA A 78 10.69 11.04 1.89
N GLN A 79 10.22 12.20 2.34
CA GLN A 79 11.04 13.38 2.58
C GLN A 79 11.74 13.23 3.92
N GLY A 80 13.05 13.34 3.94
CA GLY A 80 13.88 13.13 5.11
C GLY A 80 15.08 12.22 4.81
N ILE A 81 15.81 11.89 5.86
CA ILE A 81 16.97 10.98 5.80
C ILE A 81 16.63 9.74 6.60
N LEU A 82 16.67 8.60 5.96
CA LEU A 82 16.48 7.30 6.59
C LEU A 82 17.86 6.68 6.87
N THR A 83 18.31 6.78 8.12
CA THR A 83 19.60 6.24 8.55
C THR A 83 19.53 4.73 8.78
N GLU A 84 20.68 4.04 8.75
CA GLU A 84 20.75 2.60 9.04
C GLU A 84 20.21 2.24 10.43
N ASP A 85 20.48 3.10 11.46
CA ASP A 85 19.92 2.89 12.80
C ASP A 85 18.40 2.91 12.79
N LYS A 86 17.81 3.88 12.07
CA LYS A 86 16.34 3.96 11.91
C LYS A 86 15.78 2.80 11.12
N ILE A 87 16.49 2.29 10.13
CA ILE A 87 16.10 1.07 9.43
C ILE A 87 16.07 -0.11 10.40
N ARG A 88 17.13 -0.32 11.19
CA ARG A 88 17.19 -1.38 12.21
C ARG A 88 16.06 -1.30 13.23
N GLU A 89 15.73 -0.08 13.71
CA GLU A 89 14.60 0.12 14.62
C GLU A 89 13.27 -0.33 13.96
N LEU A 90 13.01 0.10 12.73
CA LEU A 90 11.79 -0.26 12.00
C LEU A 90 11.69 -1.76 11.71
N GLU A 91 12.83 -2.40 11.43
CA GLU A 91 12.91 -3.84 11.17
C GLU A 91 12.75 -4.68 12.44
N SER A 92 12.98 -4.10 13.62
CA SER A 92 12.72 -4.74 14.91
C SER A 92 11.29 -4.56 15.41
N GLY A 93 10.56 -3.62 14.82
CA GLY A 93 9.25 -3.18 15.28
C GLY A 93 9.32 -1.90 16.12
N VAL A 94 8.34 -1.03 15.94
CA VAL A 94 8.29 0.28 16.60
C VAL A 94 6.90 0.64 17.09
N ASN A 95 6.82 1.43 18.15
CA ASN A 95 5.54 1.96 18.62
C ASN A 95 5.12 3.18 17.79
N ILE A 96 4.13 2.99 16.93
CA ILE A 96 3.57 4.03 16.06
C ILE A 96 2.41 4.82 16.67
N TYR A 97 2.03 4.51 17.91
CA TYR A 97 0.93 5.14 18.65
C TYR A 97 1.44 5.65 19.99
N LYS A 98 1.67 6.96 20.11
CA LYS A 98 2.30 7.63 21.27
C LYS A 98 1.81 7.22 22.67
N ASN A 99 0.63 6.60 22.81
CA ASN A 99 0.04 6.24 24.11
C ASN A 99 -0.71 4.90 24.11
N ARG A 100 -0.50 4.03 23.13
CA ARG A 100 -1.19 2.73 23.04
C ARG A 100 -0.17 1.67 22.67
N GLY A 101 0.28 0.96 23.68
CA GLY A 101 1.36 0.01 23.79
C GLY A 101 1.53 -1.14 22.81
N ALA A 102 1.06 -1.06 21.58
CA ALA A 102 1.30 -2.12 20.60
C ALA A 102 2.35 -1.68 19.59
N GLU A 103 3.52 -2.29 19.66
CA GLU A 103 4.54 -2.19 18.63
C GLU A 103 4.05 -2.78 17.31
N THR A 104 4.67 -2.35 16.22
CA THR A 104 4.46 -3.01 14.92
C THR A 104 5.19 -4.35 14.90
N ALA A 105 4.70 -5.29 14.09
CA ALA A 105 5.51 -6.42 13.70
C ALA A 105 6.79 -5.94 12.98
N PRO A 106 7.88 -6.75 12.99
CA PRO A 106 9.07 -6.52 12.20
C PRO A 106 8.74 -6.20 10.74
N ALA A 107 9.43 -5.22 10.16
CA ALA A 107 9.33 -4.90 8.74
C ALA A 107 10.62 -5.26 8.03
N LYS A 108 10.58 -5.37 6.69
CA LYS A 108 11.78 -5.43 5.88
C LYS A 108 11.87 -4.17 5.05
N ILE A 109 13.03 -3.49 5.07
CA ILE A 109 13.23 -2.23 4.36
C ILE A 109 14.43 -2.34 3.42
N THR A 110 14.25 -1.86 2.19
CA THR A 110 15.33 -1.74 1.21
C THR A 110 15.31 -0.32 0.65
N VAL A 111 16.38 0.42 0.85
CA VAL A 111 16.55 1.75 0.26
C VAL A 111 17.08 1.60 -1.17
N GLU A 112 16.44 2.29 -2.13
CA GLU A 112 16.86 2.27 -3.54
C GLU A 112 17.64 3.50 -3.93
N SER A 113 17.16 4.69 -3.55
CA SER A 113 17.81 5.92 -3.94
C SER A 113 17.61 7.03 -2.91
N ILE A 114 18.53 7.97 -2.92
CA ILE A 114 18.47 9.23 -2.19
C ILE A 114 18.67 10.35 -3.21
N GLY A 115 17.78 11.34 -3.22
CA GLY A 115 17.81 12.46 -4.15
C GLY A 115 17.15 13.71 -3.58
N LEU A 116 16.82 14.66 -4.44
CA LEU A 116 16.10 15.86 -4.04
C LEU A 116 14.65 15.80 -4.51
N LEU A 117 13.73 16.34 -3.74
CA LEU A 117 12.30 16.32 -4.06
C LEU A 117 11.98 16.92 -5.44
N ARG A 118 12.73 17.93 -5.89
CA ARG A 118 12.58 18.52 -7.22
C ARG A 118 12.84 17.54 -8.38
N GLU A 119 13.69 16.52 -8.14
CA GLU A 119 14.09 15.54 -9.15
C GLU A 119 12.98 14.51 -9.39
N ILE A 120 12.22 14.19 -8.34
CA ILE A 120 11.12 13.23 -8.43
C ILE A 120 9.77 13.89 -8.78
N LYS A 121 9.71 15.21 -8.87
CA LYS A 121 8.46 15.96 -9.13
C LYS A 121 7.70 15.43 -10.33
N ASN A 122 8.39 15.09 -11.41
CA ASN A 122 7.79 14.59 -12.64
C ASN A 122 7.22 13.17 -12.49
N LEU A 123 7.75 12.37 -11.54
CA LEU A 123 7.24 11.05 -11.22
C LEU A 123 5.96 11.12 -10.35
N LEU A 124 5.71 12.28 -9.75
CA LEU A 124 4.53 12.56 -8.92
C LEU A 124 3.43 13.27 -9.72
N VAL A 125 3.47 13.20 -11.06
CA VAL A 125 2.48 13.83 -11.95
C VAL A 125 1.07 13.34 -11.58
N GLY A 126 0.17 14.30 -11.35
CA GLY A 126 -1.19 14.04 -10.86
C GLY A 126 -1.35 14.19 -9.34
N ASN A 127 -0.29 14.50 -8.62
CA ASN A 127 -0.33 14.77 -7.19
C ASN A 127 -0.33 16.28 -6.92
N ASP A 128 -1.29 16.76 -6.14
CA ASP A 128 -1.42 18.14 -5.65
C ASP A 128 -0.29 18.57 -4.68
N ILE A 129 0.91 17.98 -4.83
CA ILE A 129 2.06 18.34 -4.01
C ILE A 129 2.61 19.67 -4.54
N LYS A 130 2.15 20.76 -3.98
CA LYS A 130 2.74 22.08 -4.19
C LYS A 130 4.15 22.10 -3.58
N ILE A 131 5.15 21.90 -4.42
CA ILE A 131 6.56 21.97 -4.03
C ILE A 131 6.99 23.43 -4.15
N SER A 132 7.19 24.10 -3.01
CA SER A 132 7.89 25.38 -3.01
C SER A 132 9.37 25.19 -3.33
N ASN A 133 10.05 26.21 -3.88
CA ASN A 133 11.49 26.15 -4.17
C ASN A 133 12.32 25.71 -2.96
N ARG A 134 11.89 26.10 -1.74
CA ARG A 134 12.53 25.71 -0.48
C ARG A 134 12.30 24.22 -0.16
N ARG A 135 11.15 23.66 -0.49
CA ARG A 135 10.85 22.23 -0.30
C ARG A 135 11.48 21.35 -1.38
N GLY A 136 11.71 21.89 -2.58
CA GLY A 136 12.37 21.15 -3.65
C GLY A 136 13.82 20.77 -3.37
N ALA A 137 14.48 21.47 -2.42
CA ALA A 137 15.85 21.17 -1.99
C ALA A 137 15.93 20.17 -0.81
N LEU A 138 14.79 19.68 -0.30
CA LEU A 138 14.81 18.72 0.79
C LEU A 138 15.20 17.31 0.31
N PRO A 139 15.99 16.57 1.09
CA PRO A 139 16.36 15.21 0.75
C PRO A 139 15.11 14.31 0.73
N VAL A 140 15.11 13.40 -0.20
CA VAL A 140 14.08 12.36 -0.37
C VAL A 140 14.75 11.02 -0.49
N VAL A 141 14.23 10.05 0.22
CA VAL A 141 14.61 8.65 0.14
C VAL A 141 13.51 7.85 -0.53
N SER A 142 13.88 6.95 -1.44
CA SER A 142 12.97 5.95 -2.00
C SER A 142 13.41 4.54 -1.64
N GLY A 143 12.45 3.64 -1.62
CA GLY A 143 12.71 2.25 -1.33
C GLY A 143 11.45 1.43 -1.19
N TYR A 144 11.64 0.22 -0.70
CA TYR A 144 10.56 -0.72 -0.43
C TYR A 144 10.46 -0.99 1.06
N ILE A 145 9.23 -1.13 1.54
CA ILE A 145 8.92 -1.61 2.88
C ILE A 145 7.91 -2.76 2.78
N THR A 146 8.25 -3.88 3.40
CA THR A 146 7.36 -5.04 3.51
C THR A 146 6.91 -5.19 4.96
N ILE A 147 5.60 -5.30 5.14
CA ILE A 147 4.94 -5.52 6.43
C ILE A 147 4.00 -6.72 6.33
N THR A 148 3.76 -7.42 7.44
CA THR A 148 2.90 -8.61 7.52
C THR A 148 1.55 -8.34 8.17
N GLU A 149 1.35 -7.15 8.69
CA GLU A 149 0.11 -6.68 9.32
C GLU A 149 -0.47 -5.45 8.59
N GLY A 150 -1.53 -4.83 9.13
CA GLY A 150 -2.21 -3.71 8.46
C GLY A 150 -2.82 -2.70 9.42
N LYS A 151 -2.02 -2.11 10.34
CA LYS A 151 -2.51 -1.05 11.24
C LYS A 151 -2.81 0.23 10.45
N LYS A 152 -3.72 1.05 10.97
CA LYS A 152 -4.13 2.31 10.32
C LYS A 152 -2.95 3.22 10.02
N HIS A 153 -2.75 3.55 8.73
CA HIS A 153 -1.65 4.36 8.19
C HIS A 153 -0.26 3.84 8.59
N GLN A 154 -0.09 2.53 8.74
CA GLN A 154 1.10 1.92 9.35
C GLN A 154 2.40 2.38 8.70
N VAL A 155 2.57 2.18 7.39
CA VAL A 155 3.81 2.55 6.67
C VAL A 155 4.13 4.03 6.84
N LYS A 156 3.13 4.91 6.72
CA LYS A 156 3.33 6.36 6.90
C LYS A 156 3.78 6.71 8.31
N ARG A 157 3.25 6.03 9.32
CA ARG A 157 3.62 6.25 10.73
C ARG A 157 4.98 5.67 11.06
N MET A 158 5.32 4.49 10.52
CA MET A 158 6.64 3.89 10.67
C MET A 158 7.74 4.79 10.09
N LEU A 159 7.57 5.24 8.84
CA LEU A 159 8.52 6.19 8.24
C LEU A 159 8.51 7.55 8.96
N GLY A 160 7.36 8.00 9.47
CA GLY A 160 7.23 9.18 10.30
C GLY A 160 7.98 9.06 11.64
N TYR A 161 7.97 7.89 12.28
CA TYR A 161 8.77 7.57 13.45
C TYR A 161 10.28 7.72 13.15
N ALA A 162 10.71 7.28 11.97
CA ALA A 162 12.09 7.44 11.50
C ALA A 162 12.42 8.89 11.06
N GLY A 163 11.52 9.87 11.23
CA GLY A 163 11.73 11.26 10.83
C GLY A 163 11.45 11.53 9.33
N CYS A 164 10.91 10.56 8.61
CA CYS A 164 10.65 10.65 7.17
C CYS A 164 9.16 10.85 6.88
N LYS A 165 8.80 11.92 6.13
CA LYS A 165 7.44 12.19 5.72
C LYS A 165 7.15 11.56 4.37
N VAL A 166 6.27 10.56 4.31
CA VAL A 166 5.85 9.93 3.06
C VAL A 166 5.18 10.95 2.14
N VAL A 167 5.65 11.04 0.90
CA VAL A 167 5.10 11.88 -0.17
C VAL A 167 4.44 11.06 -1.27
N TYR A 168 4.89 9.83 -1.46
CA TYR A 168 4.27 8.86 -2.37
C TYR A 168 4.30 7.47 -1.76
N LEU A 169 3.23 6.72 -1.93
CA LEU A 169 3.12 5.34 -1.45
C LEU A 169 2.30 4.51 -2.44
N LYS A 170 2.88 3.39 -2.88
CA LYS A 170 2.24 2.45 -3.79
C LYS A 170 2.42 1.03 -3.28
N ARG A 171 1.32 0.30 -3.06
CA ARG A 171 1.44 -1.13 -2.78
C ARG A 171 1.71 -1.89 -4.06
N ILE A 172 2.83 -2.57 -4.11
CA ILE A 172 3.30 -3.31 -5.30
C ILE A 172 3.09 -4.81 -5.19
N SER A 173 2.88 -5.34 -3.97
CA SER A 173 2.72 -6.78 -3.79
C SER A 173 1.82 -7.12 -2.60
N ILE A 174 1.10 -8.25 -2.71
CA ILE A 174 0.37 -8.93 -1.64
C ILE A 174 0.66 -10.42 -1.76
N GLY A 175 1.11 -11.07 -0.67
CA GLY A 175 1.36 -12.51 -0.64
C GLY A 175 2.30 -13.00 -1.75
N GLY A 176 3.32 -12.20 -2.12
CA GLY A 176 4.24 -12.53 -3.20
C GLY A 176 3.68 -12.37 -4.63
N VAL A 177 2.39 -12.01 -4.77
CA VAL A 177 1.82 -11.62 -6.07
C VAL A 177 2.14 -10.17 -6.33
N LEU A 178 2.77 -9.87 -7.46
CA LEU A 178 3.12 -8.51 -7.87
C LEU A 178 1.96 -7.86 -8.63
N LEU A 179 1.82 -6.55 -8.47
CA LEU A 179 0.97 -5.73 -9.34
C LEU A 179 1.48 -5.84 -10.78
N ASP A 180 0.58 -6.06 -11.70
CA ASP A 180 0.89 -6.12 -13.13
C ASP A 180 1.33 -4.71 -13.62
N GLU A 181 2.53 -4.62 -14.17
CA GLU A 181 3.13 -3.36 -14.63
C GLU A 181 2.36 -2.73 -15.81
N ASN A 182 1.64 -3.55 -16.59
CA ASN A 182 0.81 -3.08 -17.70
C ASN A 182 -0.55 -2.57 -17.25
N LEU A 183 -0.91 -2.75 -15.98
CA LEU A 183 -2.18 -2.30 -15.43
C LEU A 183 -2.06 -0.86 -14.94
N HIS A 184 -2.69 0.08 -15.65
CA HIS A 184 -2.66 1.49 -15.26
C HIS A 184 -3.56 1.80 -14.04
N PRO A 185 -3.32 2.91 -13.32
CA PRO A 185 -4.17 3.32 -12.22
C PRO A 185 -5.65 3.47 -12.64
N GLY A 186 -6.54 2.77 -11.94
CA GLY A 186 -7.97 2.71 -12.26
C GLY A 186 -8.37 1.49 -13.08
N GLU A 187 -7.45 0.72 -13.59
CA GLU A 187 -7.71 -0.51 -14.34
C GLU A 187 -7.69 -1.74 -13.43
N TYR A 188 -8.36 -2.78 -13.90
CA TYR A 188 -8.38 -4.09 -13.25
C TYR A 188 -8.36 -5.22 -14.28
N ARG A 189 -7.91 -6.38 -13.83
CA ARG A 189 -8.01 -7.66 -14.56
C ARG A 189 -8.30 -8.80 -13.60
N THR A 190 -8.78 -9.90 -14.13
CA THR A 190 -8.92 -11.15 -13.36
C THR A 190 -7.55 -11.64 -12.88
N LEU A 191 -7.48 -12.13 -11.66
CA LEU A 191 -6.30 -12.83 -11.14
C LEU A 191 -6.12 -14.15 -11.89
N LYS A 192 -4.88 -14.46 -12.24
CA LYS A 192 -4.50 -15.73 -12.86
C LYS A 192 -4.54 -16.86 -11.81
N SER A 193 -4.79 -18.10 -12.22
CA SER A 193 -4.78 -19.24 -11.29
C SER A 193 -3.49 -19.35 -10.49
N CYS A 194 -2.33 -19.15 -11.13
CA CYS A 194 -1.04 -19.19 -10.44
C CYS A 194 -0.86 -18.04 -9.41
N GLU A 195 -1.54 -16.91 -9.58
CA GLU A 195 -1.55 -15.81 -8.63
C GLU A 195 -2.43 -16.16 -7.42
N LEU A 196 -3.59 -16.77 -7.65
CA LEU A 196 -4.46 -17.29 -6.59
C LEU A 196 -3.77 -18.38 -5.78
N ASP A 197 -3.07 -19.32 -6.45
CA ASP A 197 -2.30 -20.36 -5.78
C ASP A 197 -1.22 -19.78 -4.87
N LYS A 198 -0.55 -18.71 -5.31
CA LYS A 198 0.44 -18.00 -4.46
C LYS A 198 -0.21 -17.36 -3.24
N LEU A 199 -1.37 -16.72 -3.40
CA LEU A 199 -2.10 -16.12 -2.27
C LEU A 199 -2.50 -17.21 -1.27
N ASN A 200 -3.04 -18.33 -1.74
CA ASN A 200 -3.48 -19.44 -0.89
C ASN A 200 -2.33 -20.10 -0.13
N LYS A 201 -1.15 -20.26 -0.74
CA LYS A 201 0.04 -20.81 -0.07
C LYS A 201 0.50 -19.97 1.16
N ASN A 202 0.27 -18.66 1.14
CA ASN A 202 0.60 -17.79 2.27
C ASN A 202 -0.41 -17.91 3.43
N ILE A 203 -1.53 -18.60 3.22
CA ILE A 203 -2.60 -18.75 4.21
C ILE A 203 -2.48 -20.09 4.96
N ILE A 204 -1.85 -21.10 4.34
CA ILE A 204 -1.82 -22.49 4.83
C ILE A 204 -0.59 -22.78 5.72
N ASN A 205 0.35 -21.85 5.84
CA ASN A 205 1.51 -21.95 6.73
C ASN A 205 1.25 -21.22 8.04
#